data_18a77c49c92fcac62138d4151e5560df
#
_entry.id   18a77c49c92fcac62138d4151e5560df
#
_cell.length_a   1.000
_cell.length_b   1.000
_cell.length_c   1.000
_cell.angle_alpha   90.00
_cell.angle_beta   90.00
_cell.angle_gamma   90.00
#
_symmetry.space_group_name_H-M   'P 1'
#
loop_
_entity.id
_entity.type
_entity.pdbx_description
1 polymer ?
#
loop_
_entity_poly.entity_id
_entity_poly.type
_entity_poly.pdbx_seq_one_letter_code
_entity_poly.pdbx_strand_id
1 'polypeptide(L)'
;DNLRIPSGASYPLIARNLCRRCSPDTFRSNNVLDNRNYGELLRRTMDSVNTGGINVVFTPGRYNAAYFEHSYLAELSDSVLAESGDLYVRDDTVYYRSTEGDQRVGAIYRRVSDEYMDPLTFEPNSLIGIPNLMVAYRAGNVAVLNAFGNGAADDKGIYYFVPKMIKYYLNEESILNNAPTYLPFYDKDREYVLKNIQKLVIKDVAEAGGYGVLFGDRLSAEKLADLKQTIVSEPRRFIADRKST
;
A
#
# COMPACT_ATOMS: atom_id res chain seq x y z
N ASP A 1 0.76 6.14 -5.75
CA ASP A 1 1.59 5.30 -4.88
C ASP A 1 0.79 4.84 -3.67
N ASN A 2 1.06 3.64 -3.22
CA ASN A 2 0.47 3.09 -2.01
C ASN A 2 1.39 3.41 -0.82
N LEU A 3 1.03 4.38 0.00
CA LEU A 3 1.81 4.80 1.17
C LEU A 3 1.52 3.97 2.41
N ARG A 4 0.33 3.38 2.51
CA ARG A 4 -0.07 2.57 3.66
C ARG A 4 0.72 1.27 3.72
N ILE A 5 0.71 0.51 2.62
CA ILE A 5 1.39 -0.79 2.47
C ILE A 5 2.05 -0.81 1.09
N PRO A 6 3.21 -0.15 0.91
CA PRO A 6 3.91 -0.14 -0.37
C PRO A 6 4.28 -1.56 -0.78
N SER A 7 4.00 -1.91 -2.03
CA SER A 7 4.15 -3.26 -2.56
C SER A 7 4.81 -3.24 -3.94
N GLY A 8 5.47 -4.34 -4.30
CA GLY A 8 6.09 -4.52 -5.60
C GLY A 8 7.60 -4.29 -5.64
N ALA A 9 8.26 -3.94 -4.52
CA ALA A 9 9.70 -3.73 -4.46
C ALA A 9 10.52 -4.98 -4.81
N SER A 10 9.98 -6.17 -4.55
CA SER A 10 10.62 -7.45 -4.90
C SER A 10 10.79 -7.63 -6.41
N TYR A 11 9.83 -7.14 -7.21
CA TYR A 11 9.84 -7.34 -8.67
C TYR A 11 11.08 -6.74 -9.35
N PRO A 12 11.44 -5.45 -9.17
CA PRO A 12 12.63 -4.89 -9.80
C PRO A 12 13.93 -5.51 -9.28
N LEU A 13 13.98 -5.96 -8.02
CA LEU A 13 15.13 -6.67 -7.46
C LEU A 13 15.35 -8.02 -8.15
N ILE A 14 14.28 -8.81 -8.28
CA ILE A 14 14.30 -10.11 -8.93
C ILE A 14 14.53 -9.96 -10.44
N ALA A 15 13.81 -9.04 -11.10
CA ALA A 15 13.95 -8.78 -12.53
C ALA A 15 15.40 -8.42 -12.88
N ARG A 16 16.05 -7.57 -12.08
CA ARG A 16 17.48 -7.26 -12.27
C ARG A 16 18.35 -8.50 -12.21
N ASN A 17 18.13 -9.37 -11.22
CA ASN A 17 18.90 -10.62 -11.08
C ASN A 17 18.66 -11.56 -12.26
N LEU A 18 17.41 -11.70 -12.72
CA LEU A 18 17.06 -12.52 -13.87
C LEU A 18 17.68 -11.98 -15.16
N CYS A 19 17.55 -10.68 -15.45
CA CYS A 19 18.14 -10.06 -16.63
C CYS A 19 19.67 -10.28 -16.67
N ARG A 20 20.35 -10.11 -15.53
CA ARG A 20 21.81 -10.36 -15.44
C ARG A 20 22.17 -11.82 -15.75
N ARG A 21 21.32 -12.77 -15.37
CA ARG A 21 21.57 -14.21 -15.59
C ARG A 21 21.15 -14.68 -16.99
N CYS A 22 20.02 -14.22 -17.49
CA CYS A 22 19.43 -14.70 -18.74
C CYS A 22 19.97 -13.95 -19.95
N SER A 23 20.39 -12.68 -19.81
CA SER A 23 20.88 -11.83 -20.89
C SER A 23 22.10 -11.03 -20.44
N PRO A 24 23.23 -11.72 -20.10
CA PRO A 24 24.38 -11.07 -19.47
C PRO A 24 25.06 -10.02 -20.37
N ASP A 25 25.08 -10.22 -21.68
CA ASP A 25 25.70 -9.28 -22.62
C ASP A 25 24.86 -8.00 -22.76
N THR A 26 23.56 -8.15 -22.91
CA THR A 26 22.64 -7.00 -22.92
C THR A 26 22.69 -6.24 -21.59
N PHE A 27 22.76 -6.95 -20.48
CA PHE A 27 22.86 -6.32 -19.16
C PHE A 27 24.17 -5.53 -19.01
N ARG A 28 25.31 -6.04 -19.50
CA ARG A 28 26.62 -5.39 -19.45
C ARG A 28 26.72 -4.19 -20.40
N SER A 29 26.10 -4.27 -21.57
CA SER A 29 26.14 -3.20 -22.58
C SER A 29 25.25 -2.00 -22.24
N ASN A 30 24.36 -2.13 -21.26
CA ASN A 30 23.47 -1.06 -20.80
C ASN A 30 23.86 -0.61 -19.39
N ASN A 31 23.73 0.68 -19.13
CA ASN A 31 23.96 1.26 -17.81
C ASN A 31 22.75 1.00 -16.90
N VAL A 32 22.66 -0.22 -16.36
CA VAL A 32 21.58 -0.61 -15.43
C VAL A 32 21.94 -0.17 -14.02
N LEU A 33 21.17 0.76 -13.48
CA LEU A 33 21.35 1.26 -12.12
C LEU A 33 21.22 0.15 -11.08
N ASP A 34 21.98 0.25 -10.00
CA ASP A 34 21.95 -0.71 -8.91
C ASP A 34 20.78 -0.44 -7.97
N ASN A 35 20.02 -1.48 -7.67
CA ASN A 35 18.91 -1.45 -6.70
C ASN A 35 19.09 -2.46 -5.56
N ARG A 36 20.26 -3.11 -5.47
CA ARG A 36 20.52 -4.21 -4.49
C ARG A 36 20.51 -3.73 -3.04
N ASN A 37 20.72 -2.45 -2.81
CA ASN A 37 20.76 -1.83 -1.49
C ASN A 37 19.37 -1.63 -0.86
N TYR A 38 18.28 -2.02 -1.55
CA TYR A 38 16.92 -1.79 -1.05
C TYR A 38 16.66 -2.45 0.32
N GLY A 39 17.10 -3.71 0.51
CA GLY A 39 16.95 -4.42 1.79
C GLY A 39 17.71 -3.71 2.93
N GLU A 40 18.93 -3.27 2.67
CA GLU A 40 19.74 -2.52 3.63
C GLU A 40 19.10 -1.16 3.97
N LEU A 41 18.52 -0.47 2.98
CA LEU A 41 17.81 0.79 3.21
C LEU A 41 16.54 0.57 4.04
N LEU A 42 15.80 -0.52 3.79
CA LEU A 42 14.64 -0.89 4.60
C LEU A 42 15.06 -1.17 6.04
N ARG A 43 16.11 -1.98 6.25
CA ARG A 43 16.67 -2.25 7.58
C ARG A 43 17.03 -0.96 8.32
N ARG A 44 17.80 -0.08 7.68
CA ARG A 44 18.17 1.23 8.27
C ARG A 44 16.97 2.10 8.60
N THR A 45 15.93 2.06 7.77
CA THR A 45 14.69 2.79 8.04
C THR A 45 14.00 2.25 9.28
N MET A 46 13.92 0.93 9.42
CA MET A 46 13.36 0.30 10.62
C MET A 46 14.22 0.60 11.86
N ASP A 47 15.54 0.46 11.76
CA ASP A 47 16.48 0.74 12.86
C ASP A 47 16.37 2.18 13.34
N SER A 48 16.15 3.14 12.44
CA SER A 48 16.08 4.57 12.79
C SER A 48 14.88 4.94 13.65
N VAL A 49 13.83 4.11 13.66
CA VAL A 49 12.62 4.32 14.48
C VAL A 49 12.42 3.23 15.54
N ASN A 50 13.29 2.23 15.58
CA ASN A 50 13.21 1.11 16.50
C ASN A 50 13.29 1.58 17.95
N THR A 51 12.31 1.20 18.76
CA THR A 51 12.19 1.60 20.17
C THR A 51 12.94 0.67 21.14
N GLY A 52 13.75 -0.24 20.60
CA GLY A 52 14.52 -1.27 21.36
C GLY A 52 13.91 -2.64 21.18
N GLY A 53 14.70 -3.55 20.60
CA GLY A 53 14.32 -4.92 20.29
C GLY A 53 14.52 -5.29 18.81
N ILE A 54 13.92 -6.38 18.39
CA ILE A 54 14.03 -6.86 17.00
C ILE A 54 13.16 -6.09 16.05
N ASN A 55 13.51 -6.12 14.75
CA ASN A 55 12.68 -5.68 13.65
C ASN A 55 11.81 -6.84 13.14
N VAL A 56 10.55 -6.56 12.85
CA VAL A 56 9.59 -7.55 12.37
C VAL A 56 8.94 -7.08 11.07
N VAL A 57 8.90 -7.95 10.06
CA VAL A 57 7.98 -7.82 8.92
C VAL A 57 6.70 -8.57 9.29
N PHE A 58 5.63 -7.83 9.55
CA PHE A 58 4.35 -8.38 9.99
C PHE A 58 3.46 -8.69 8.80
N THR A 59 3.16 -9.97 8.59
CA THR A 59 2.40 -10.48 7.44
C THR A 59 1.04 -11.06 7.85
N PRO A 60 0.01 -10.95 7.01
CA PRO A 60 -1.25 -11.68 7.22
C PRO A 60 -1.15 -13.17 6.89
N GLY A 61 0.04 -13.66 6.51
CA GLY A 61 0.31 -15.07 6.29
C GLY A 61 0.31 -15.51 4.83
N ARG A 62 0.55 -16.79 4.64
CA ARG A 62 0.79 -17.46 3.35
C ARG A 62 -0.35 -17.41 2.34
N TYR A 63 -1.55 -17.09 2.76
CA TYR A 63 -2.70 -16.94 1.85
C TYR A 63 -2.78 -15.56 1.19
N ASN A 64 -1.93 -14.62 1.61
CA ASN A 64 -1.83 -13.31 0.98
C ASN A 64 -1.07 -13.42 -0.34
N ALA A 65 -1.59 -12.80 -1.39
CA ALA A 65 -0.97 -12.83 -2.73
C ALA A 65 0.45 -12.25 -2.77
N ALA A 66 0.80 -11.35 -1.84
CA ALA A 66 2.12 -10.74 -1.72
C ALA A 66 3.04 -11.44 -0.69
N TYR A 67 2.68 -12.63 -0.18
CA TYR A 67 3.45 -13.31 0.87
C TYR A 67 4.90 -13.55 0.48
N PHE A 68 5.16 -13.88 -0.79
CA PHE A 68 6.53 -14.00 -1.30
C PHE A 68 7.34 -12.70 -1.07
N GLU A 69 6.74 -11.55 -1.39
CA GLU A 69 7.42 -10.27 -1.14
C GLU A 69 7.66 -10.03 0.35
N HIS A 70 6.71 -10.39 1.20
CA HIS A 70 6.86 -10.23 2.65
C HIS A 70 8.06 -11.02 3.19
N SER A 71 8.18 -12.31 2.82
CA SER A 71 9.30 -13.16 3.21
C SER A 71 10.62 -12.69 2.62
N TYR A 72 10.62 -12.30 1.34
CA TYR A 72 11.81 -11.81 0.66
C TYR A 72 12.34 -10.49 1.27
N LEU A 73 11.45 -9.57 1.62
CA LEU A 73 11.85 -8.33 2.28
C LEU A 73 12.33 -8.57 3.72
N ALA A 74 11.73 -9.50 4.44
CA ALA A 74 12.21 -9.90 5.78
C ALA A 74 13.63 -10.41 5.72
N GLU A 75 13.91 -11.33 4.78
CA GLU A 75 15.28 -11.87 4.55
C GLU A 75 16.27 -10.75 4.18
N LEU A 76 15.92 -9.89 3.21
CA LEU A 76 16.81 -8.83 2.75
C LEU A 76 17.10 -7.74 3.79
N SER A 77 16.18 -7.52 4.71
CA SER A 77 16.29 -6.50 5.77
C SER A 77 16.76 -7.06 7.11
N ASP A 78 17.13 -8.34 7.16
CA ASP A 78 17.52 -9.02 8.40
C ASP A 78 16.46 -8.83 9.51
N SER A 79 15.20 -9.02 9.14
CA SER A 79 14.05 -8.87 10.02
C SER A 79 13.33 -10.19 10.21
N VAL A 80 12.67 -10.38 11.33
CA VAL A 80 11.85 -11.55 11.59
C VAL A 80 10.55 -11.45 10.80
N LEU A 81 10.21 -12.47 10.00
CA LEU A 81 8.87 -12.60 9.42
C LEU A 81 7.93 -13.16 10.47
N ALA A 82 6.85 -12.44 10.79
CA ALA A 82 5.89 -12.88 11.81
C ALA A 82 4.44 -12.74 11.36
N GLU A 83 3.62 -13.70 11.76
CA GLU A 83 2.16 -13.68 11.66
C GLU A 83 1.53 -13.30 13.02
N SER A 84 0.21 -13.12 13.06
CA SER A 84 -0.54 -12.76 14.27
C SER A 84 -0.26 -13.72 15.45
N GLY A 85 -0.18 -15.02 15.18
CA GLY A 85 0.07 -16.04 16.21
C GLY A 85 1.44 -15.97 16.86
N ASP A 86 2.43 -15.35 16.19
CA ASP A 86 3.79 -15.23 16.66
C ASP A 86 4.01 -14.02 17.58
N LEU A 87 3.06 -13.09 17.59
CA LEU A 87 3.18 -11.81 18.29
C LEU A 87 2.12 -11.67 19.39
N TYR A 88 2.47 -10.97 20.46
CA TYR A 88 1.52 -10.61 21.51
C TYR A 88 1.99 -9.37 22.26
N VAL A 89 1.07 -8.74 22.99
CA VAL A 89 1.35 -7.57 23.84
C VAL A 89 1.28 -7.98 25.31
N ARG A 90 2.29 -7.57 26.09
CA ARG A 90 2.36 -7.70 27.53
C ARG A 90 2.99 -6.44 28.12
N ASP A 91 2.37 -5.85 29.13
CA ASP A 91 2.83 -4.64 29.79
C ASP A 91 3.15 -3.53 28.77
N ASP A 92 2.17 -3.26 27.87
CA ASP A 92 2.24 -2.26 26.79
C ASP A 92 3.45 -2.43 25.86
N THR A 93 4.01 -3.63 25.77
CA THR A 93 5.17 -3.97 24.95
C THR A 93 4.87 -5.16 24.05
N VAL A 94 5.29 -5.08 22.78
CA VAL A 94 5.13 -6.16 21.82
C VAL A 94 6.27 -7.16 21.96
N TYR A 95 5.93 -8.45 21.93
CA TYR A 95 6.87 -9.56 21.97
C TYR A 95 6.64 -10.53 20.82
N TYR A 96 7.74 -11.07 20.31
CA TYR A 96 7.78 -12.20 19.38
C TYR A 96 8.07 -13.49 20.16
N ARG A 97 7.25 -14.52 19.93
CA ARG A 97 7.44 -15.85 20.52
C ARG A 97 8.54 -16.60 19.77
N SER A 98 9.64 -16.84 20.43
CA SER A 98 10.74 -17.62 19.88
C SER A 98 10.95 -18.90 20.70
N THR A 99 11.55 -19.91 20.09
CA THR A 99 11.94 -21.15 20.80
C THR A 99 13.02 -20.93 21.86
N GLU A 100 13.74 -19.80 21.77
CA GLU A 100 14.78 -19.40 22.73
C GLU A 100 14.26 -18.45 23.81
N GLY A 101 12.96 -18.14 23.78
CA GLY A 101 12.29 -17.20 24.67
C GLY A 101 11.72 -16.00 23.93
N ASP A 102 10.90 -15.23 24.64
CA ASP A 102 10.22 -14.06 24.08
C ASP A 102 11.23 -12.94 23.79
N GLN A 103 11.17 -12.39 22.58
CA GLN A 103 12.01 -11.27 22.16
C GLN A 103 11.15 -10.02 22.03
N ARG A 104 11.59 -8.90 22.62
CA ARG A 104 10.94 -7.60 22.46
C ARG A 104 11.01 -7.15 21.00
N VAL A 105 9.89 -6.63 20.50
CA VAL A 105 9.78 -6.05 19.17
C VAL A 105 9.83 -4.52 19.28
N GLY A 106 10.79 -3.90 18.60
CA GLY A 106 10.99 -2.45 18.61
C GLY A 106 10.42 -1.76 17.37
N ALA A 107 10.40 -2.44 16.22
CA ALA A 107 9.81 -1.89 14.99
C ALA A 107 9.07 -2.97 14.20
N ILE A 108 7.93 -2.60 13.65
CA ILE A 108 7.08 -3.44 12.81
C ILE A 108 6.95 -2.80 11.43
N TYR A 109 7.44 -3.47 10.38
CA TYR A 109 7.10 -3.16 9.00
C TYR A 109 5.85 -3.94 8.63
N ARG A 110 4.70 -3.28 8.63
CA ARG A 110 3.41 -3.92 8.46
C ARG A 110 3.06 -4.22 7.02
N ARG A 111 2.47 -5.40 6.80
CA ARG A 111 1.87 -5.81 5.54
C ARG A 111 0.37 -6.09 5.70
N VAL A 112 -0.21 -5.55 6.76
CA VAL A 112 -1.62 -5.65 7.14
C VAL A 112 -2.23 -4.24 7.15
N SER A 113 -3.43 -4.09 6.60
CA SER A 113 -4.17 -2.81 6.58
C SER A 113 -4.57 -2.37 7.99
N ASP A 114 -4.75 -1.06 8.18
CA ASP A 114 -5.03 -0.44 9.49
C ASP A 114 -6.16 -1.12 10.23
N GLU A 115 -7.26 -1.38 9.54
CA GLU A 115 -8.49 -1.95 10.11
C GLU A 115 -8.29 -3.35 10.69
N TYR A 116 -7.28 -4.10 10.24
CA TYR A 116 -7.03 -5.46 10.71
C TYR A 116 -5.87 -5.58 11.69
N MET A 117 -5.16 -4.48 11.98
CA MET A 117 -3.94 -4.52 12.79
C MET A 117 -4.18 -4.81 14.27
N ASP A 118 -5.30 -4.35 14.83
CA ASP A 118 -5.65 -4.57 16.24
C ASP A 118 -7.16 -4.82 16.39
N PRO A 119 -7.58 -6.08 16.66
CA PRO A 119 -8.99 -6.44 16.79
C PRO A 119 -9.70 -5.76 17.98
N LEU A 120 -8.95 -5.27 18.98
CA LEU A 120 -9.55 -4.58 20.13
C LEU A 120 -9.77 -3.09 19.88
N THR A 121 -9.20 -2.56 18.79
CA THR A 121 -9.32 -1.13 18.45
C THR A 121 -10.12 -0.92 17.16
N PHE A 122 -10.00 -1.82 16.18
CA PHE A 122 -10.57 -1.65 14.83
C PHE A 122 -11.61 -2.75 14.53
N GLU A 123 -11.28 -3.70 13.63
CA GLU A 123 -12.19 -4.79 13.23
C GLU A 123 -12.16 -5.94 14.23
N PRO A 124 -13.22 -6.13 15.05
CA PRO A 124 -13.23 -7.12 16.13
C PRO A 124 -13.08 -8.57 15.66
N ASN A 125 -13.43 -8.86 14.41
CA ASN A 125 -13.32 -10.19 13.83
C ASN A 125 -11.97 -10.44 13.14
N SER A 126 -11.02 -9.52 13.24
CA SER A 126 -9.69 -9.69 12.64
C SER A 126 -8.94 -10.83 13.31
N LEU A 127 -8.62 -11.85 12.52
CA LEU A 127 -7.78 -13.00 12.93
C LEU A 127 -6.30 -12.80 12.58
N ILE A 128 -5.97 -11.70 11.88
CA ILE A 128 -4.63 -11.39 11.36
C ILE A 128 -3.98 -10.19 12.06
N GLY A 129 -4.61 -9.65 13.10
CA GLY A 129 -4.11 -8.54 13.89
C GLY A 129 -3.45 -8.99 15.19
N ILE A 130 -2.87 -8.03 15.90
CA ILE A 130 -2.21 -8.21 17.20
C ILE A 130 -3.07 -7.51 18.26
N PRO A 131 -3.76 -8.24 19.15
CA PRO A 131 -4.56 -7.63 20.20
C PRO A 131 -3.73 -6.71 21.10
N ASN A 132 -4.25 -5.50 21.41
CA ASN A 132 -3.58 -4.44 22.17
C ASN A 132 -2.36 -3.78 21.47
N LEU A 133 -2.14 -4.01 20.18
CA LEU A 133 -1.05 -3.34 19.47
C LEU A 133 -1.14 -1.81 19.58
N MET A 134 -2.36 -1.26 19.50
CA MET A 134 -2.57 0.19 19.60
C MET A 134 -2.22 0.75 20.98
N VAL A 135 -2.32 -0.04 22.03
CA VAL A 135 -1.89 0.36 23.39
C VAL A 135 -0.37 0.49 23.41
N ALA A 136 0.36 -0.53 22.93
CA ALA A 136 1.82 -0.49 22.84
C ALA A 136 2.33 0.64 21.92
N TYR A 137 1.65 0.86 20.77
CA TYR A 137 1.98 1.94 19.85
C TYR A 137 1.81 3.32 20.45
N ARG A 138 0.68 3.58 21.15
CA ARG A 138 0.42 4.87 21.82
C ARG A 138 1.35 5.12 23.01
N ALA A 139 1.79 4.06 23.69
CA ALA A 139 2.79 4.14 24.74
C ALA A 139 4.21 4.44 24.19
N GLY A 140 4.42 4.42 22.89
CA GLY A 140 5.72 4.63 22.25
C GLY A 140 6.67 3.44 22.39
N ASN A 141 6.16 2.25 22.74
CA ASN A 141 6.95 1.05 22.99
C ASN A 141 7.22 0.22 21.72
N VAL A 142 6.61 0.56 20.61
CA VAL A 142 6.84 -0.04 19.30
C VAL A 142 6.60 0.99 18.19
N ALA A 143 7.45 1.01 17.19
CA ALA A 143 7.23 1.78 15.96
C ALA A 143 6.50 0.91 14.92
N VAL A 144 5.59 1.52 14.16
CA VAL A 144 4.88 0.86 13.06
C VAL A 144 5.11 1.64 11.76
N LEU A 145 5.61 0.98 10.74
CA LEU A 145 5.89 1.53 9.40
C LEU A 145 4.96 0.86 8.37
N ASN A 146 4.24 1.62 7.54
CA ASN A 146 4.02 3.04 7.72
C ASN A 146 2.96 3.28 8.81
N ALA A 147 2.99 4.48 9.37
CA ALA A 147 2.15 4.86 10.50
C ALA A 147 0.65 4.62 10.24
N PHE A 148 -0.09 4.38 11.30
CA PHE A 148 -1.56 4.30 11.25
C PHE A 148 -2.16 5.61 10.71
N GLY A 149 -3.23 5.49 9.93
CA GLY A 149 -3.97 6.61 9.34
C GLY A 149 -3.40 7.15 8.04
N ASN A 150 -2.21 6.76 7.61
CA ASN A 150 -1.66 7.24 6.33
C ASN A 150 -2.33 6.63 5.09
N GLY A 151 -3.23 5.66 5.27
CA GLY A 151 -4.11 5.15 4.21
C GLY A 151 -5.00 6.21 3.56
N ALA A 152 -5.22 7.36 4.22
CA ALA A 152 -5.87 8.50 3.59
C ALA A 152 -5.12 8.99 2.32
N ALA A 153 -3.81 8.81 2.26
CA ALA A 153 -3.01 9.15 1.09
C ALA A 153 -3.11 8.12 -0.06
N ASP A 154 -3.68 6.95 0.21
CA ASP A 154 -3.93 5.91 -0.80
C ASP A 154 -5.28 6.10 -1.51
N ASP A 155 -6.15 6.99 -1.00
CA ASP A 155 -7.39 7.35 -1.65
C ASP A 155 -7.11 7.87 -3.06
N LYS A 156 -7.71 7.21 -4.06
CA LYS A 156 -7.48 7.57 -5.47
C LYS A 156 -7.93 9.00 -5.80
N GLY A 157 -8.81 9.59 -5.01
CA GLY A 157 -9.19 10.98 -5.12
C GLY A 157 -8.02 11.96 -4.88
N ILE A 158 -7.05 11.57 -4.05
CA ILE A 158 -5.85 12.36 -3.80
C ILE A 158 -5.02 12.56 -5.09
N TYR A 159 -5.00 11.57 -5.98
CA TYR A 159 -4.31 11.65 -7.26
C TYR A 159 -4.73 12.87 -8.11
N TYR A 160 -6.02 13.23 -8.07
CA TYR A 160 -6.55 14.44 -8.73
C TYR A 160 -5.89 15.74 -8.23
N PHE A 161 -5.50 15.76 -6.95
CA PHE A 161 -4.94 16.96 -6.33
C PHE A 161 -3.42 17.04 -6.43
N VAL A 162 -2.72 15.93 -6.71
CA VAL A 162 -1.24 15.88 -6.69
C VAL A 162 -0.59 17.00 -7.51
N PRO A 163 -0.97 17.30 -8.77
CA PRO A 163 -0.37 18.40 -9.52
C PRO A 163 -0.61 19.76 -8.87
N LYS A 164 -1.78 19.97 -8.27
CA LYS A 164 -2.12 21.19 -7.56
C LYS A 164 -1.32 21.34 -6.26
N MET A 165 -1.08 20.22 -5.57
CA MET A 165 -0.26 20.17 -4.35
C MET A 165 1.21 20.48 -4.67
N ILE A 166 1.76 19.91 -5.75
CA ILE A 166 3.11 20.22 -6.24
C ILE A 166 3.24 21.72 -6.52
N LYS A 167 2.28 22.27 -7.26
CA LYS A 167 2.27 23.72 -7.56
C LYS A 167 2.18 24.57 -6.31
N TYR A 168 1.33 24.18 -5.37
CA TYR A 168 1.09 24.97 -4.14
C TYR A 168 2.26 24.93 -3.18
N TYR A 169 2.79 23.73 -2.88
CA TYR A 169 3.82 23.56 -1.86
C TYR A 169 5.24 23.80 -2.38
N LEU A 170 5.53 23.42 -3.63
CA LEU A 170 6.86 23.49 -4.21
C LEU A 170 7.02 24.64 -5.21
N ASN A 171 5.90 25.24 -5.64
CA ASN A 171 5.87 26.22 -6.75
C ASN A 171 6.47 25.66 -8.05
N GLU A 172 6.34 24.36 -8.27
CA GLU A 172 6.84 23.62 -9.43
C GLU A 172 5.70 23.08 -10.28
N GLU A 173 6.02 22.70 -11.53
CA GLU A 173 5.13 21.90 -12.36
C GLU A 173 5.47 20.42 -12.21
N SER A 174 4.46 19.54 -12.36
CA SER A 174 4.68 18.10 -12.29
C SER A 174 5.65 17.61 -13.36
N ILE A 175 6.71 16.91 -12.98
CA ILE A 175 7.64 16.26 -13.91
C ILE A 175 6.95 15.12 -14.66
N LEU A 176 6.14 14.31 -13.95
CA LEU A 176 5.34 13.24 -14.53
C LEU A 176 3.92 13.74 -14.75
N ASN A 177 3.38 13.50 -15.95
CA ASN A 177 2.00 13.84 -16.26
C ASN A 177 1.04 12.84 -15.61
N ASN A 178 0.04 13.35 -14.90
CA ASN A 178 -1.09 12.55 -14.46
C ASN A 178 -2.02 12.24 -15.65
N ALA A 179 -2.63 11.07 -15.64
CA ALA A 179 -3.76 10.82 -16.52
C ALA A 179 -4.88 11.84 -16.20
N PRO A 180 -5.58 12.39 -17.23
CA PRO A 180 -6.72 13.24 -16.97
C PRO A 180 -7.75 12.52 -16.11
N THR A 181 -7.95 13.04 -14.90
CA THR A 181 -8.79 12.46 -13.87
C THR A 181 -9.90 13.40 -13.51
N TYR A 182 -11.09 12.87 -13.28
CA TYR A 182 -12.31 13.60 -12.95
C TYR A 182 -12.87 13.09 -11.64
N LEU A 183 -13.31 14.02 -10.78
CA LEU A 183 -13.97 13.69 -9.52
C LEU A 183 -15.49 13.97 -9.64
N PRO A 184 -16.35 12.92 -9.72
CA PRO A 184 -17.81 13.11 -9.79
C PRO A 184 -18.40 13.88 -8.61
N PHE A 185 -17.66 14.03 -7.53
CA PHE A 185 -17.99 14.92 -6.42
C PHE A 185 -18.26 16.37 -6.87
N TYR A 186 -17.52 16.87 -7.86
CA TYR A 186 -17.75 18.18 -8.48
C TYR A 186 -18.77 18.05 -9.60
N ASP A 187 -19.77 18.94 -9.63
CA ASP A 187 -20.87 18.89 -10.59
C ASP A 187 -20.39 18.87 -12.05
N LYS A 188 -19.44 19.73 -12.39
CA LYS A 188 -18.86 19.82 -13.74
C LYS A 188 -18.19 18.51 -14.16
N ASP A 189 -17.43 17.88 -13.27
CA ASP A 189 -16.77 16.62 -13.54
C ASP A 189 -17.78 15.48 -13.63
N ARG A 190 -18.80 15.48 -12.77
CA ARG A 190 -19.88 14.49 -12.79
C ARG A 190 -20.65 14.52 -14.12
N GLU A 191 -21.03 15.70 -14.60
CA GLU A 191 -21.68 15.86 -15.91
C GLU A 191 -20.81 15.30 -17.04
N TYR A 192 -19.51 15.64 -17.02
CA TYR A 192 -18.58 15.11 -18.02
C TYR A 192 -18.46 13.58 -17.95
N VAL A 193 -18.32 13.00 -16.75
CA VAL A 193 -18.21 11.56 -16.53
C VAL A 193 -19.47 10.85 -17.02
N LEU A 194 -20.66 11.30 -16.65
CA LEU A 194 -21.92 10.68 -17.07
C LEU A 194 -22.13 10.72 -18.58
N LYS A 195 -21.69 11.78 -19.23
CA LYS A 195 -21.77 11.95 -20.70
C LYS A 195 -20.76 11.06 -21.43
N ASN A 196 -19.57 10.85 -20.88
CA ASN A 196 -18.45 10.21 -21.54
C ASN A 196 -18.07 8.85 -20.92
N ILE A 197 -18.90 8.26 -20.10
CA ILE A 197 -18.59 7.09 -19.26
C ILE A 197 -17.99 5.92 -20.04
N GLN A 198 -18.41 5.70 -21.29
CA GLN A 198 -17.88 4.65 -22.17
C GLN A 198 -16.41 4.88 -22.59
N LYS A 199 -15.88 6.09 -22.43
CA LYS A 199 -14.50 6.45 -22.78
C LYS A 199 -13.59 6.52 -21.55
N LEU A 200 -14.14 6.21 -20.37
CA LEU A 200 -13.48 6.39 -19.08
C LEU A 200 -13.30 5.05 -18.36
N VAL A 201 -12.35 5.04 -17.47
CA VAL A 201 -12.15 4.00 -16.45
C VAL A 201 -12.65 4.55 -15.13
N ILE A 202 -13.69 3.95 -14.59
CA ILE A 202 -14.29 4.34 -13.33
C ILE A 202 -13.67 3.47 -12.23
N LYS A 203 -13.26 4.10 -11.13
CA LYS A 203 -12.61 3.42 -10.01
C LYS A 203 -13.27 3.83 -8.71
N ASP A 204 -13.48 2.86 -7.84
CA ASP A 204 -13.79 3.13 -6.43
C ASP A 204 -12.55 3.72 -5.74
N VAL A 205 -12.71 4.80 -4.99
CA VAL A 205 -11.59 5.53 -4.37
C VAL A 205 -10.90 4.73 -3.27
N ALA A 206 -11.65 3.90 -2.55
CA ALA A 206 -11.18 3.16 -1.39
C ALA A 206 -10.60 1.78 -1.74
N GLU A 207 -10.98 1.20 -2.88
CA GLU A 207 -10.57 -0.14 -3.25
C GLU A 207 -9.13 -0.21 -3.76
N ALA A 208 -8.49 -1.37 -3.61
CA ALA A 208 -7.11 -1.64 -4.03
C ALA A 208 -7.02 -2.95 -4.84
N GLY A 209 -5.85 -3.26 -5.40
CA GLY A 209 -5.60 -4.55 -6.08
C GLY A 209 -6.40 -4.77 -7.38
N GLY A 210 -6.93 -3.70 -7.97
CA GLY A 210 -7.75 -3.80 -9.20
C GLY A 210 -9.24 -4.04 -8.96
N TYR A 211 -9.65 -4.24 -7.70
CA TYR A 211 -11.06 -4.29 -7.34
C TYR A 211 -11.72 -2.92 -7.55
N GLY A 212 -13.01 -2.93 -7.90
CA GLY A 212 -13.76 -1.69 -8.14
C GLY A 212 -13.32 -0.90 -9.37
N VAL A 213 -12.54 -1.49 -10.30
CA VAL A 213 -12.12 -0.85 -11.57
C VAL A 213 -13.06 -1.29 -12.69
N LEU A 214 -13.79 -0.34 -13.26
CA LEU A 214 -14.78 -0.57 -14.30
C LEU A 214 -14.38 0.15 -15.59
N PHE A 215 -14.26 -0.59 -16.68
CA PHE A 215 -14.02 -0.02 -18.01
C PHE A 215 -15.37 0.25 -18.67
N GLY A 216 -15.69 1.53 -18.89
CA GLY A 216 -17.00 1.93 -19.39
C GLY A 216 -17.37 1.33 -20.76
N ASP A 217 -16.39 1.06 -21.61
CA ASP A 217 -16.58 0.41 -22.92
C ASP A 217 -16.84 -1.11 -22.85
N ARG A 218 -16.65 -1.71 -21.69
CA ARG A 218 -16.82 -3.17 -21.47
C ARG A 218 -18.09 -3.54 -20.72
N LEU A 219 -18.86 -2.53 -20.29
CA LEU A 219 -20.09 -2.73 -19.54
C LEU A 219 -21.28 -2.89 -20.47
N SER A 220 -22.24 -3.75 -20.09
CA SER A 220 -23.56 -3.81 -20.75
C SER A 220 -24.34 -2.52 -20.52
N ALA A 221 -25.34 -2.27 -21.35
CA ALA A 221 -26.20 -1.07 -21.21
C ALA A 221 -26.88 -0.99 -19.84
N GLU A 222 -27.32 -2.13 -19.29
CA GLU A 222 -27.90 -2.24 -17.96
C GLU A 222 -26.90 -1.82 -16.88
N LYS A 223 -25.71 -2.46 -16.84
CA LYS A 223 -24.65 -2.12 -15.89
C LYS A 223 -24.18 -0.67 -16.00
N LEU A 224 -24.18 -0.11 -17.20
CA LEU A 224 -23.88 1.32 -17.40
C LEU A 224 -24.96 2.23 -16.80
N ALA A 225 -26.23 1.85 -16.91
CA ALA A 225 -27.33 2.61 -16.30
C ALA A 225 -27.23 2.58 -14.76
N ASP A 226 -27.01 1.40 -14.19
CA ASP A 226 -26.83 1.22 -12.75
C ASP A 226 -25.62 2.00 -12.21
N LEU A 227 -24.48 1.91 -12.93
CA LEU A 227 -23.28 2.66 -12.57
C LEU A 227 -23.52 4.16 -12.60
N LYS A 228 -24.21 4.69 -13.60
CA LYS A 228 -24.56 6.12 -13.67
C LYS A 228 -25.43 6.55 -12.49
N GLN A 229 -26.41 5.73 -12.12
CA GLN A 229 -27.27 5.99 -10.97
C GLN A 229 -26.45 6.00 -9.67
N THR A 230 -25.54 5.03 -9.50
CA THR A 230 -24.65 4.94 -8.32
C THR A 230 -23.71 6.14 -8.25
N ILE A 231 -23.13 6.60 -9.37
CA ILE A 231 -22.27 7.80 -9.41
C ILE A 231 -23.06 9.04 -8.98
N VAL A 232 -24.34 9.14 -9.34
CA VAL A 232 -25.18 10.28 -8.93
C VAL A 232 -25.51 10.21 -7.44
N SER A 233 -25.82 9.04 -6.91
CA SER A 233 -26.19 8.87 -5.49
C SER A 233 -24.98 8.92 -4.54
N GLU A 234 -23.82 8.42 -4.99
CA GLU A 234 -22.59 8.31 -4.20
C GLU A 234 -21.37 8.96 -4.91
N PRO A 235 -21.42 10.27 -5.23
CA PRO A 235 -20.43 10.88 -6.10
C PRO A 235 -19.01 10.93 -5.51
N ARG A 236 -18.87 10.84 -4.19
CA ARG A 236 -17.57 10.81 -3.49
C ARG A 236 -16.85 9.47 -3.59
N ARG A 237 -17.60 8.42 -3.90
CA ARG A 237 -17.08 7.06 -3.97
C ARG A 237 -16.21 6.80 -5.19
N PHE A 238 -16.32 7.64 -6.23
CA PHE A 238 -15.70 7.33 -7.52
C PHE A 238 -14.75 8.41 -7.99
N ILE A 239 -13.71 7.94 -8.71
CA ILE A 239 -12.95 8.75 -9.65
C ILE A 239 -13.15 8.19 -11.07
N ALA A 240 -12.89 9.00 -12.07
CA ALA A 240 -12.91 8.60 -13.46
C ALA A 240 -11.66 9.07 -14.17
N ASP A 241 -10.91 8.13 -14.75
CA ASP A 241 -9.71 8.45 -15.51
C ASP A 241 -9.97 8.30 -17.01
N ARG A 242 -9.33 9.16 -17.80
CA ARG A 242 -9.27 8.95 -19.22
C ARG A 242 -8.48 7.68 -19.51
N LYS A 243 -9.06 6.80 -20.33
CA LYS A 243 -8.36 5.60 -20.81
C LYS A 243 -7.09 6.04 -21.55
N SER A 244 -5.94 5.52 -21.14
CA SER A 244 -4.71 5.65 -21.92
C SER A 244 -4.87 4.83 -23.19
N THR A 245 -4.69 5.47 -24.33
CA THR A 245 -4.67 4.81 -25.65
C THR A 245 -3.36 4.08 -25.83
#